data_a7b8af05f8c6293419e2d08b26cce001
#
_entry.id   a7b8af05f8c6293419e2d08b26cce001
#
_cell.length_a   1.000
_cell.length_b   1.000
_cell.length_c   1.000
_cell.angle_alpha   90.00
_cell.angle_beta   90.00
_cell.angle_gamma   90.00
#
_symmetry.space_group_name_H-M   'P 1'
#
loop_
_entity.id
_entity.type
_entity.pdbx_description
1 polymer ?
#
loop_
_entity_poly.entity_id
_entity_poly.type
_entity_poly.pdbx_seq_one_letter_code
_entity_poly.pdbx_strand_id
1 'polypeptide(L)'
;MGRDFYRARARSSGVAPKLDLQRPPRILTFAVLAFALVLVAAIGPRAGVAWDNGIASLGTTLSEVFPQLEGSKPIDLPSGGGTVSADISATLPDFTRDPQVKVAGRVPGFAQAEGRMVEVTLNGALLTSIAPDQAGAFSANVDLRDGPNAIAVALVSGKDVIAHSSYTVVLDRQPPALALTSPSANASVTGPTVTVVGTSEAGTTITIDGRQIVSAQDGSFTDRFTATPGAATITVVARDRAGNETTVKTPITVVAPTQTVPLTVTVILDFVKVTPSKVVTAQIFVTANGQPKADEQVTLSVGVITIGSARTNSAGMASIGFAAPPNEGDAAVVVLASGGASGRATLTVAK
;
A
#
# COMPACT_ATOMS: atom_id res chain seq x y z
N MET A 1 16.93 46.26 -58.74
CA MET A 1 17.13 45.39 -59.92
C MET A 1 17.00 43.99 -59.35
N GLY A 2 15.99 43.29 -59.59
CA GLY A 2 15.14 42.66 -60.56
C GLY A 2 14.84 41.30 -59.98
N ARG A 3 13.66 41.00 -59.50
CA ARG A 3 12.51 40.35 -60.12
C ARG A 3 12.91 39.12 -60.96
N ASP A 4 12.38 37.90 -60.49
CA ASP A 4 11.44 37.06 -61.22
C ASP A 4 11.15 35.76 -60.43
N PHE A 5 10.00 35.58 -60.04
CA PHE A 5 8.86 34.73 -60.32
C PHE A 5 9.16 33.43 -61.10
N TYR A 6 8.95 32.28 -60.45
CA TYR A 6 8.39 31.11 -61.15
C TYR A 6 7.38 30.38 -60.28
N ARG A 7 6.12 30.47 -60.70
CA ARG A 7 5.01 29.61 -60.31
C ARG A 7 5.19 28.25 -60.94
N ALA A 8 5.17 27.17 -60.19
CA ALA A 8 4.88 25.83 -60.67
C ALA A 8 3.62 25.31 -60.02
N ARG A 9 2.62 25.05 -60.84
CA ARG A 9 1.32 24.45 -60.54
C ARG A 9 1.51 23.01 -60.11
N ALA A 10 1.08 22.65 -58.92
CA ALA A 10 0.82 21.29 -58.49
C ALA A 10 -0.52 20.83 -59.09
N ARG A 11 -0.52 19.78 -59.87
CA ARG A 11 -1.71 18.95 -60.12
C ARG A 11 -1.65 17.77 -59.16
N SER A 12 -2.52 17.78 -58.20
CA SER A 12 -2.84 16.64 -57.34
C SER A 12 -3.73 15.68 -58.09
N SER A 13 -3.29 14.47 -58.30
CA SER A 13 -4.18 13.32 -58.47
C SER A 13 -3.94 12.42 -57.25
N GLY A 14 -4.61 12.76 -56.17
CA GLY A 14 -4.63 11.91 -54.98
C GLY A 14 -5.56 10.74 -55.20
N VAL A 15 -4.98 9.57 -55.31
CA VAL A 15 -5.68 8.33 -54.99
C VAL A 15 -5.18 7.96 -53.59
N ALA A 16 -6.01 8.18 -52.60
CA ALA A 16 -5.77 7.65 -51.26
C ALA A 16 -5.70 6.11 -51.34
N PRO A 17 -4.72 5.46 -50.73
CA PRO A 17 -4.72 4.01 -50.66
C PRO A 17 -5.96 3.56 -49.87
N LYS A 18 -6.81 2.76 -50.54
CA LYS A 18 -7.88 2.03 -49.85
C LYS A 18 -7.21 1.14 -48.80
N LEU A 19 -7.49 1.44 -47.53
CA LEU A 19 -7.14 0.54 -46.41
C LEU A 19 -7.91 -0.77 -46.65
N ASP A 20 -7.17 -1.83 -46.93
CA ASP A 20 -7.73 -3.18 -47.00
C ASP A 20 -8.00 -3.68 -45.59
N LEU A 21 -9.23 -3.52 -45.14
CA LEU A 21 -9.71 -3.91 -43.80
C LEU A 21 -9.92 -5.43 -43.65
N GLN A 22 -9.55 -6.23 -44.65
CA GLN A 22 -9.81 -7.67 -44.63
C GLN A 22 -8.78 -8.52 -43.86
N ARG A 23 -7.70 -7.94 -43.32
CA ARG A 23 -6.77 -8.66 -42.46
C ARG A 23 -6.24 -7.73 -41.35
N PRO A 24 -6.79 -7.80 -40.14
CA PRO A 24 -6.18 -7.06 -39.03
C PRO A 24 -4.76 -7.56 -38.80
N PRO A 25 -3.79 -6.68 -38.54
CA PRO A 25 -2.43 -7.09 -38.24
C PRO A 25 -2.42 -8.01 -37.01
N ARG A 26 -1.66 -9.08 -37.11
CA ARG A 26 -1.56 -10.11 -36.03
C ARG A 26 -1.33 -9.55 -34.63
N ILE A 27 -0.73 -8.37 -34.53
CA ILE A 27 -0.50 -7.64 -33.26
C ILE A 27 -1.82 -7.20 -32.62
N LEU A 28 -2.84 -6.80 -33.38
CA LEU A 28 -4.14 -6.38 -32.83
C LEU A 28 -4.92 -7.57 -32.24
N THR A 29 -4.79 -8.75 -32.84
CA THR A 29 -5.44 -9.97 -32.35
C THR A 29 -4.88 -10.43 -31.00
N PHE A 30 -3.56 -10.29 -30.79
CA PHE A 30 -2.94 -10.61 -29.52
C PHE A 30 -3.30 -9.61 -28.41
N ALA A 31 -3.40 -8.31 -28.75
CA ALA A 31 -3.79 -7.27 -27.78
C ALA A 31 -5.24 -7.45 -27.30
N VAL A 32 -6.16 -7.83 -28.16
CA VAL A 32 -7.58 -8.05 -27.80
C VAL A 32 -7.73 -9.32 -26.98
N LEU A 33 -6.99 -10.40 -27.27
CA LEU A 33 -6.99 -11.62 -26.48
C LEU A 33 -6.38 -11.37 -25.08
N ALA A 34 -5.30 -10.61 -24.99
CA ALA A 34 -4.69 -10.24 -23.72
C ALA A 34 -5.62 -9.36 -22.87
N PHE A 35 -6.34 -8.42 -23.49
CA PHE A 35 -7.31 -7.56 -22.79
C PHE A 35 -8.54 -8.33 -22.30
N ALA A 36 -9.04 -9.29 -23.07
CA ALA A 36 -10.14 -10.17 -22.65
C ALA A 36 -9.75 -11.07 -21.46
N LEU A 37 -8.51 -11.57 -21.45
CA LEU A 37 -7.97 -12.42 -20.37
C LEU A 37 -7.76 -11.61 -19.07
N VAL A 38 -7.31 -10.36 -19.16
CA VAL A 38 -7.17 -9.44 -18.03
C VAL A 38 -8.54 -9.05 -17.47
N LEU A 39 -9.55 -8.85 -18.31
CA LEU A 39 -10.92 -8.52 -17.88
C LEU A 39 -11.56 -9.69 -17.11
N VAL A 40 -11.37 -10.93 -17.55
CA VAL A 40 -11.86 -12.14 -16.88
C VAL A 40 -11.17 -12.35 -15.52
N ALA A 41 -9.85 -12.07 -15.44
CA ALA A 41 -9.10 -12.16 -14.19
C ALA A 41 -9.47 -11.06 -13.17
N ALA A 42 -9.85 -9.87 -13.64
CA ALA A 42 -10.18 -8.74 -12.77
C ALA A 42 -11.62 -8.80 -12.20
N ILE A 43 -12.56 -9.44 -12.88
CA ILE A 43 -13.99 -9.48 -12.52
C ILE A 43 -14.38 -10.81 -11.84
N GLY A 44 -13.65 -11.89 -12.09
CA GLY A 44 -13.98 -13.24 -11.62
C GLY A 44 -14.19 -13.40 -10.11
N PRO A 45 -13.36 -12.84 -9.23
CA PRO A 45 -13.49 -13.10 -7.79
C PRO A 45 -14.63 -12.36 -7.08
N ARG A 46 -15.26 -11.37 -7.73
CA ARG A 46 -16.26 -10.49 -7.08
C ARG A 46 -17.71 -10.84 -7.34
N ALA A 47 -18.01 -11.74 -8.27
CA ALA A 47 -19.38 -11.92 -8.73
C ALA A 47 -20.09 -13.18 -8.22
N GLY A 48 -19.50 -14.06 -7.42
CA GLY A 48 -20.20 -15.20 -6.80
C GLY A 48 -21.01 -16.09 -7.78
N VAL A 49 -20.68 -16.08 -9.08
CA VAL A 49 -21.43 -16.79 -10.12
C VAL A 49 -20.75 -18.12 -10.40
N ALA A 50 -21.52 -19.21 -10.30
CA ALA A 50 -21.07 -20.53 -10.65
C ALA A 50 -20.55 -20.57 -12.09
N TRP A 51 -19.33 -21.04 -12.28
CA TRP A 51 -18.58 -21.00 -13.54
C TRP A 51 -19.16 -21.84 -14.66
N ASP A 52 -20.04 -22.81 -14.35
CA ASP A 52 -20.58 -23.77 -15.32
C ASP A 52 -21.49 -23.18 -16.41
N ASN A 53 -22.07 -22.00 -16.17
CA ASN A 53 -22.93 -21.33 -17.15
C ASN A 53 -22.30 -20.08 -17.79
N GLY A 54 -21.17 -19.59 -17.29
CA GLY A 54 -20.55 -18.34 -17.74
C GLY A 54 -19.81 -18.48 -19.08
N ILE A 55 -19.24 -19.64 -19.37
CA ILE A 55 -18.48 -19.85 -20.61
C ILE A 55 -19.41 -19.99 -21.83
N ALA A 56 -20.58 -20.59 -21.64
CA ALA A 56 -21.56 -20.69 -22.72
C ALA A 56 -22.16 -19.33 -23.13
N SER A 57 -22.33 -18.40 -22.15
CA SER A 57 -22.85 -17.06 -22.45
C SER A 57 -21.80 -16.13 -23.06
N LEU A 58 -20.52 -16.33 -22.82
CA LEU A 58 -19.43 -15.58 -23.46
C LEU A 58 -19.29 -15.93 -24.96
N GLY A 59 -19.56 -17.19 -25.31
CA GLY A 59 -19.57 -17.62 -26.73
C GLY A 59 -20.62 -16.89 -27.56
N THR A 60 -21.81 -16.69 -27.03
CA THR A 60 -22.91 -16.00 -27.71
C THR A 60 -22.69 -14.49 -27.81
N THR A 61 -22.12 -13.85 -26.77
CA THR A 61 -21.81 -12.41 -26.79
C THR A 61 -20.63 -12.08 -27.70
N LEU A 62 -19.67 -12.97 -27.87
CA LEU A 62 -18.54 -12.77 -28.76
C LEU A 62 -18.93 -12.96 -30.26
N SER A 63 -19.88 -13.84 -30.56
CA SER A 63 -20.39 -14.00 -31.93
C SER A 63 -21.21 -12.80 -32.42
N GLU A 64 -21.90 -12.08 -31.52
CA GLU A 64 -22.61 -10.84 -31.84
C GLU A 64 -21.68 -9.66 -32.11
N VAL A 65 -20.54 -9.61 -31.43
CA VAL A 65 -19.55 -8.52 -31.56
C VAL A 65 -18.57 -8.76 -32.73
N PHE A 66 -18.34 -10.02 -33.10
CA PHE A 66 -17.40 -10.41 -34.14
C PHE A 66 -18.03 -11.40 -35.16
N PRO A 67 -18.91 -10.95 -36.04
CA PRO A 67 -19.58 -11.82 -37.03
C PRO A 67 -18.66 -12.47 -38.05
N GLN A 68 -17.38 -12.13 -38.06
CA GLN A 68 -16.36 -12.72 -38.95
C GLN A 68 -15.73 -14.02 -38.39
N LEU A 69 -16.12 -14.46 -37.20
CA LEU A 69 -15.62 -15.72 -36.62
C LEU A 69 -16.48 -16.96 -36.99
N GLU A 70 -17.53 -16.78 -37.77
CA GLU A 70 -18.43 -17.85 -38.20
C GLU A 70 -17.81 -18.83 -39.21
N GLY A 71 -16.51 -18.74 -39.49
CA GLY A 71 -15.82 -19.65 -40.44
C GLY A 71 -14.91 -20.70 -39.80
N SER A 72 -14.68 -20.65 -38.50
CA SER A 72 -13.96 -21.71 -37.78
C SER A 72 -14.95 -22.79 -37.38
N LYS A 73 -14.93 -23.94 -38.09
CA LYS A 73 -15.62 -25.14 -37.61
C LYS A 73 -15.36 -25.29 -36.12
N PRO A 74 -16.40 -25.46 -35.28
CA PRO A 74 -16.20 -25.97 -33.92
C PRO A 74 -15.32 -27.21 -34.07
N ILE A 75 -14.26 -27.28 -33.26
CA ILE A 75 -13.53 -28.53 -33.09
C ILE A 75 -14.58 -29.50 -32.56
N ASP A 76 -15.07 -30.41 -33.40
CA ASP A 76 -15.87 -31.53 -32.96
C ASP A 76 -15.02 -32.32 -31.99
N LEU A 77 -15.20 -32.04 -30.71
CA LEU A 77 -14.78 -32.95 -29.66
C LEU A 77 -15.62 -34.21 -29.86
N PRO A 78 -15.04 -35.37 -30.04
CA PRO A 78 -15.78 -36.58 -30.25
C PRO A 78 -16.72 -36.80 -29.06
N SER A 79 -18.02 -36.68 -29.28
CA SER A 79 -19.09 -37.05 -28.34
C SER A 79 -19.10 -38.57 -28.19
N GLY A 80 -18.10 -39.11 -27.55
CA GLY A 80 -17.91 -40.53 -27.23
C GLY A 80 -17.97 -40.70 -25.73
N GLY A 81 -19.11 -41.11 -25.25
CA GLY A 81 -19.50 -41.77 -24.02
C GLY A 81 -18.55 -41.79 -22.86
N GLY A 82 -19.02 -41.19 -21.75
CA GLY A 82 -18.44 -41.34 -20.42
C GLY A 82 -17.49 -40.17 -20.07
N THR A 83 -18.02 -39.17 -19.40
CA THR A 83 -17.23 -38.19 -18.68
C THR A 83 -16.48 -38.87 -17.55
N VAL A 84 -15.31 -39.40 -17.85
CA VAL A 84 -14.32 -39.71 -16.82
C VAL A 84 -13.56 -38.40 -16.62
N SER A 85 -13.98 -37.63 -15.63
CA SER A 85 -13.16 -36.52 -15.08
C SER A 85 -11.95 -37.19 -14.42
N ALA A 86 -10.94 -37.54 -15.20
CA ALA A 86 -9.65 -37.95 -14.68
C ALA A 86 -8.91 -36.64 -14.37
N ASP A 87 -9.07 -36.20 -13.15
CA ASP A 87 -8.36 -35.04 -12.63
C ASP A 87 -6.87 -35.37 -12.58
N ILE A 88 -6.11 -34.88 -13.58
CA ILE A 88 -4.66 -34.91 -13.51
C ILE A 88 -4.29 -33.73 -12.59
N SER A 89 -4.14 -34.05 -11.30
CA SER A 89 -3.72 -33.01 -10.34
C SER A 89 -2.21 -32.82 -10.41
N ALA A 90 -1.76 -31.67 -10.88
CA ALA A 90 -0.40 -31.23 -10.66
C ALA A 90 -0.42 -29.99 -9.74
N THR A 91 0.49 -29.95 -8.78
CA THR A 91 0.64 -28.80 -7.90
C THR A 91 1.72 -27.89 -8.49
N LEU A 92 1.30 -26.76 -9.06
CA LEU A 92 2.20 -25.74 -9.62
C LEU A 92 1.90 -24.40 -8.94
N PRO A 93 2.93 -23.56 -8.72
CA PRO A 93 2.72 -22.20 -8.24
C PRO A 93 2.18 -21.33 -9.38
N ASP A 94 1.32 -20.36 -9.05
CA ASP A 94 0.88 -19.36 -10.03
C ASP A 94 2.02 -18.42 -10.44
N PHE A 95 2.94 -18.13 -9.50
CA PHE A 95 4.11 -17.26 -9.69
C PHE A 95 5.36 -17.93 -9.13
N THR A 96 6.48 -17.74 -9.80
CA THR A 96 7.78 -18.24 -9.34
C THR A 96 8.92 -17.37 -9.85
N ARG A 97 9.99 -17.26 -9.06
CA ARG A 97 11.28 -16.71 -9.51
C ARG A 97 12.25 -17.79 -10.01
N ASP A 98 11.89 -19.05 -9.80
CA ASP A 98 12.72 -20.17 -10.26
C ASP A 98 12.46 -20.40 -11.74
N PRO A 99 13.51 -20.38 -12.59
CA PRO A 99 13.38 -20.62 -14.02
C PRO A 99 12.94 -22.06 -14.36
N GLN A 100 12.99 -22.97 -13.39
CA GLN A 100 12.58 -24.36 -13.58
C GLN A 100 11.50 -24.74 -12.57
N VAL A 101 10.43 -25.37 -13.04
CA VAL A 101 9.39 -25.94 -12.18
C VAL A 101 9.27 -27.43 -12.40
N LYS A 102 9.00 -28.16 -11.32
CA LYS A 102 8.69 -29.59 -11.39
C LYS A 102 7.20 -29.79 -11.52
N VAL A 103 6.76 -30.23 -12.68
CA VAL A 103 5.39 -30.68 -12.93
C VAL A 103 5.30 -32.12 -12.42
N ALA A 104 4.65 -32.33 -11.28
CA ALA A 104 4.46 -33.65 -10.70
C ALA A 104 2.99 -33.86 -10.35
N GLY A 105 2.48 -35.02 -10.66
CA GLY A 105 1.09 -35.34 -10.42
C GLY A 105 0.82 -36.82 -10.41
N ARG A 106 -0.47 -37.15 -10.34
CA ARG A 106 -0.94 -38.54 -10.38
C ARG A 106 -2.13 -38.66 -11.32
N VAL A 107 -2.15 -39.74 -12.08
CA VAL A 107 -3.26 -40.12 -12.92
C VAL A 107 -4.12 -41.13 -12.15
N PRO A 108 -5.35 -40.81 -11.74
CA PRO A 108 -6.16 -41.73 -10.95
C PRO A 108 -6.67 -42.91 -11.82
N GLY A 109 -6.55 -44.12 -11.29
CA GLY A 109 -7.26 -45.31 -11.77
C GLY A 109 -6.91 -45.86 -13.16
N PHE A 110 -6.01 -45.21 -13.92
CA PHE A 110 -5.78 -45.55 -15.34
C PHE A 110 -4.32 -45.83 -15.70
N ALA A 111 -3.41 -45.77 -14.74
CA ALA A 111 -1.99 -45.89 -15.01
C ALA A 111 -1.54 -47.23 -15.61
N GLN A 112 -2.29 -48.30 -15.39
CA GLN A 112 -1.87 -49.67 -15.72
C GLN A 112 -2.32 -50.13 -17.10
N ALA A 113 -3.02 -49.33 -17.90
CA ALA A 113 -3.38 -49.72 -19.24
C ALA A 113 -2.16 -49.55 -20.17
N GLU A 114 -1.82 -50.59 -20.90
CA GLU A 114 -0.69 -50.59 -21.83
C GLU A 114 -0.79 -49.45 -22.85
N GLY A 115 0.34 -48.77 -23.11
CA GLY A 115 0.45 -47.72 -24.10
C GLY A 115 -0.04 -46.33 -23.70
N ARG A 116 -0.39 -46.14 -22.41
CA ARG A 116 -0.75 -44.78 -21.92
C ARG A 116 0.48 -43.99 -21.55
N MET A 117 0.48 -42.72 -21.98
CA MET A 117 1.56 -41.78 -21.73
C MET A 117 1.00 -40.47 -21.17
N VAL A 118 1.78 -39.79 -20.34
CA VAL A 118 1.52 -38.44 -19.91
C VAL A 118 2.37 -37.51 -20.76
N GLU A 119 1.71 -36.68 -21.55
CA GLU A 119 2.36 -35.64 -22.36
C GLU A 119 2.34 -34.29 -21.61
N VAL A 120 3.49 -33.68 -21.51
CA VAL A 120 3.64 -32.34 -20.94
C VAL A 120 4.01 -31.38 -22.06
N THR A 121 3.21 -30.36 -22.25
CA THR A 121 3.46 -29.29 -23.22
C THR A 121 3.73 -27.97 -22.54
N LEU A 122 4.58 -27.15 -23.13
CA LEU A 122 4.86 -25.77 -22.71
C LEU A 122 4.58 -24.82 -23.86
N ASN A 123 3.70 -23.86 -23.67
CA ASN A 123 3.34 -22.86 -24.66
C ASN A 123 2.93 -23.48 -26.02
N GLY A 124 2.23 -24.61 -25.96
CA GLY A 124 1.76 -25.38 -27.11
C GLY A 124 2.79 -26.32 -27.75
N ALA A 125 4.03 -26.36 -27.28
CA ALA A 125 5.06 -27.27 -27.76
C ALA A 125 5.18 -28.49 -26.84
N LEU A 126 5.18 -29.72 -27.41
CA LEU A 126 5.44 -30.93 -26.63
C LEU A 126 6.87 -30.93 -26.10
N LEU A 127 7.00 -31.02 -24.78
CA LEU A 127 8.30 -31.12 -24.11
C LEU A 127 8.71 -32.58 -23.90
N THR A 128 7.79 -33.38 -23.38
CA THR A 128 8.10 -34.77 -23.03
C THR A 128 6.85 -35.61 -22.99
N SER A 129 7.03 -36.92 -23.19
CA SER A 129 6.02 -37.93 -23.05
C SER A 129 6.55 -39.00 -22.08
N ILE A 130 5.86 -39.26 -20.97
CA ILE A 130 6.32 -40.04 -19.84
C ILE A 130 5.30 -41.17 -19.56
N ALA A 131 5.77 -42.39 -19.42
CA ALA A 131 4.91 -43.47 -18.88
C ALA A 131 4.72 -43.25 -17.38
N PRO A 132 3.46 -43.15 -16.87
CA PRO A 132 3.22 -43.10 -15.43
C PRO A 132 3.72 -44.38 -14.76
N ASP A 133 4.12 -44.28 -13.50
CA ASP A 133 4.49 -45.45 -12.72
C ASP A 133 3.26 -46.33 -12.35
N GLN A 134 3.49 -47.47 -11.67
CA GLN A 134 2.42 -48.39 -11.24
C GLN A 134 1.38 -47.73 -10.32
N ALA A 135 1.74 -46.65 -9.61
CA ALA A 135 0.85 -45.85 -8.78
C ALA A 135 0.17 -44.71 -9.54
N GLY A 136 0.47 -44.54 -10.85
CA GLY A 136 -0.03 -43.45 -11.69
C GLY A 136 0.75 -42.18 -11.53
N ALA A 137 1.85 -42.16 -10.79
CA ALA A 137 2.63 -40.95 -10.60
C ALA A 137 3.51 -40.65 -11.81
N PHE A 138 3.69 -39.37 -12.09
CA PHE A 138 4.59 -38.82 -13.10
C PHE A 138 5.29 -37.55 -12.61
N SER A 139 6.43 -37.24 -13.19
CA SER A 139 7.08 -35.95 -12.99
C SER A 139 7.94 -35.56 -14.16
N ALA A 140 7.94 -34.26 -14.48
CA ALA A 140 8.79 -33.64 -15.48
C ALA A 140 9.33 -32.30 -14.95
N ASN A 141 10.57 -31.99 -15.32
CA ASN A 141 11.09 -30.64 -15.12
C ASN A 141 10.78 -29.81 -16.36
N VAL A 142 10.29 -28.58 -16.15
CA VAL A 142 9.92 -27.65 -17.22
C VAL A 142 10.69 -26.36 -17.03
N ASP A 143 11.47 -25.98 -18.05
CA ASP A 143 12.20 -24.71 -18.09
C ASP A 143 11.26 -23.61 -18.58
N LEU A 144 11.03 -22.61 -17.74
CA LEU A 144 10.13 -21.50 -17.99
C LEU A 144 10.84 -20.37 -18.74
N ARG A 145 10.05 -19.58 -19.48
CA ARG A 145 10.48 -18.29 -20.03
C ARG A 145 9.96 -17.16 -19.16
N ASP A 146 10.64 -16.02 -19.16
CA ASP A 146 10.16 -14.85 -18.43
C ASP A 146 8.72 -14.50 -18.84
N GLY A 147 7.90 -14.19 -17.85
CA GLY A 147 6.47 -13.93 -18.02
C GLY A 147 5.60 -15.20 -17.97
N PRO A 148 4.39 -15.15 -18.53
CA PRO A 148 3.41 -16.23 -18.44
C PRO A 148 3.81 -17.44 -19.30
N ASN A 149 3.69 -18.64 -18.69
CA ASN A 149 3.94 -19.92 -19.33
C ASN A 149 2.69 -20.79 -19.18
N ALA A 150 2.16 -21.24 -20.32
CA ALA A 150 1.05 -22.19 -20.35
C ALA A 150 1.60 -23.61 -20.35
N ILE A 151 1.33 -24.36 -19.29
CA ILE A 151 1.72 -25.76 -19.12
C ILE A 151 0.45 -26.57 -19.26
N ALA A 152 0.40 -27.50 -20.21
CA ALA A 152 -0.67 -28.48 -20.27
C ALA A 152 -0.12 -29.89 -20.03
N VAL A 153 -0.91 -30.67 -19.30
CA VAL A 153 -0.63 -32.08 -19.01
C VAL A 153 -1.78 -32.90 -19.57
N ALA A 154 -1.49 -33.83 -20.44
CA ALA A 154 -2.49 -34.69 -21.05
C ALA A 154 -2.16 -36.17 -20.85
N LEU A 155 -3.15 -36.98 -20.52
CA LEU A 155 -3.06 -38.43 -20.58
C LEU A 155 -3.51 -38.87 -21.97
N VAL A 156 -2.64 -39.54 -22.70
CA VAL A 156 -2.92 -40.00 -24.06
C VAL A 156 -2.82 -41.51 -24.16
N SER A 157 -3.59 -42.13 -25.07
CA SER A 157 -3.49 -43.54 -25.50
C SER A 157 -3.45 -43.59 -27.01
N GLY A 158 -2.27 -43.80 -27.56
CA GLY A 158 -2.06 -43.67 -28.99
C GLY A 158 -2.27 -42.22 -29.45
N LYS A 159 -3.34 -41.95 -30.22
CA LYS A 159 -3.70 -40.58 -30.69
C LYS A 159 -4.82 -39.94 -29.87
N ASP A 160 -5.42 -40.64 -28.95
CA ASP A 160 -6.58 -40.21 -28.21
C ASP A 160 -6.17 -39.54 -26.90
N VAL A 161 -6.67 -38.33 -26.66
CA VAL A 161 -6.52 -37.61 -25.38
C VAL A 161 -7.61 -38.08 -24.44
N ILE A 162 -7.23 -38.75 -23.34
CA ILE A 162 -8.16 -39.33 -22.35
C ILE A 162 -8.54 -38.28 -21.30
N ALA A 163 -7.55 -37.48 -20.87
CA ALA A 163 -7.71 -36.42 -19.88
C ALA A 163 -6.67 -35.33 -20.11
N HIS A 164 -6.98 -34.09 -19.72
CA HIS A 164 -6.01 -33.00 -19.76
C HIS A 164 -6.27 -31.98 -18.65
N SER A 165 -5.23 -31.30 -18.26
CA SER A 165 -5.28 -30.17 -17.34
C SER A 165 -4.33 -29.09 -17.84
N SER A 166 -4.69 -27.84 -17.62
CA SER A 166 -3.89 -26.68 -18.04
C SER A 166 -3.61 -25.77 -16.85
N TYR A 167 -2.39 -25.27 -16.78
CA TYR A 167 -1.89 -24.40 -15.72
C TYR A 167 -1.20 -23.21 -16.35
N THR A 168 -1.25 -22.07 -15.68
CA THR A 168 -0.45 -20.90 -16.05
C THR A 168 0.51 -20.61 -14.91
N VAL A 169 1.81 -20.62 -15.23
CA VAL A 169 2.87 -20.26 -14.28
C VAL A 169 3.59 -19.03 -14.81
N VAL A 170 3.64 -17.99 -13.99
CA VAL A 170 4.36 -16.76 -14.33
C VAL A 170 5.76 -16.82 -13.74
N LEU A 171 6.79 -16.84 -14.61
CA LEU A 171 8.17 -16.64 -14.17
C LEU A 171 8.42 -15.13 -14.06
N ASP A 172 8.62 -14.69 -12.83
CA ASP A 172 8.96 -13.31 -12.51
C ASP A 172 10.23 -13.29 -11.64
N ARG A 173 11.28 -12.66 -12.16
CA ARG A 173 12.58 -12.54 -11.50
C ARG A 173 12.93 -11.10 -11.13
N GLN A 174 11.97 -10.18 -11.31
CA GLN A 174 12.19 -8.78 -10.98
C GLN A 174 11.80 -8.50 -9.54
N PRO A 175 12.72 -8.05 -8.68
CA PRO A 175 12.36 -7.61 -7.34
C PRO A 175 11.41 -6.41 -7.38
N PRO A 176 10.44 -6.35 -6.45
CA PRO A 176 9.50 -5.25 -6.42
C PRO A 176 10.20 -3.92 -6.12
N ALA A 177 9.71 -2.83 -6.73
CA ALA A 177 10.13 -1.49 -6.39
C ALA A 177 9.77 -1.20 -4.92
N LEU A 178 10.66 -0.54 -4.17
CA LEU A 178 10.44 -0.16 -2.78
C LEU A 178 11.04 1.21 -2.51
N ALA A 179 10.23 2.15 -2.03
CA ALA A 179 10.68 3.47 -1.60
C ALA A 179 10.05 3.85 -0.26
N LEU A 180 10.86 4.35 0.68
CA LEU A 180 10.38 4.98 1.91
C LEU A 180 10.22 6.47 1.69
N THR A 181 9.03 6.98 2.06
CA THR A 181 8.72 8.41 2.04
C THR A 181 8.94 9.03 3.41
N SER A 182 8.63 8.30 4.48
CA SER A 182 8.81 8.75 5.87
C SER A 182 9.12 7.54 6.77
N PRO A 183 10.00 7.72 7.76
CA PRO A 183 10.91 8.86 7.94
C PRO A 183 12.03 8.86 6.89
N SER A 184 12.59 10.04 6.61
CA SER A 184 13.79 10.14 5.77
C SER A 184 15.02 9.61 6.52
N ALA A 185 16.07 9.23 5.78
CA ALA A 185 17.32 8.78 6.39
C ALA A 185 17.90 9.88 7.31
N ASN A 186 18.38 9.45 8.49
CA ASN A 186 18.93 10.29 9.55
C ASN A 186 17.92 11.29 10.16
N ALA A 187 16.62 11.10 9.96
CA ALA A 187 15.61 11.94 10.58
C ALA A 187 15.59 11.75 12.12
N SER A 188 15.29 12.84 12.84
CA SER A 188 14.93 12.81 14.25
C SER A 188 13.42 12.67 14.36
N VAL A 189 12.94 11.59 14.99
CA VAL A 189 11.51 11.28 15.18
C VAL A 189 11.18 11.36 16.65
N THR A 190 10.19 12.18 17.03
CA THR A 190 9.73 12.23 18.41
C THR A 190 8.91 10.98 18.74
N GLY A 191 9.45 10.14 19.63
CA GLY A 191 8.84 8.86 20.03
C GLY A 191 7.76 8.99 21.10
N PRO A 192 7.22 7.86 21.55
CA PRO A 192 7.67 6.49 21.27
C PRO A 192 7.15 5.88 19.95
N THR A 193 6.19 6.53 19.28
CA THR A 193 5.56 5.98 18.07
C THR A 193 6.26 6.50 16.81
N VAL A 194 6.78 5.59 16.00
CA VAL A 194 7.34 5.87 14.67
C VAL A 194 6.31 5.45 13.62
N THR A 195 6.00 6.36 12.70
CA THR A 195 5.15 6.08 11.54
C THR A 195 6.03 5.90 10.30
N VAL A 196 5.90 4.75 9.65
CA VAL A 196 6.58 4.44 8.39
C VAL A 196 5.59 4.57 7.25
N VAL A 197 5.95 5.35 6.24
CA VAL A 197 5.16 5.55 5.01
C VAL A 197 6.05 5.27 3.82
N GLY A 198 5.54 4.56 2.85
CA GLY A 198 6.29 4.24 1.65
C GLY A 198 5.41 3.77 0.51
N THR A 199 6.06 3.42 -0.58
CA THR A 199 5.42 2.85 -1.77
C THR A 199 6.17 1.62 -2.25
N SER A 200 5.43 0.67 -2.78
CA SER A 200 5.91 -0.52 -3.46
C SER A 200 4.96 -0.87 -4.59
N GLU A 201 5.11 -2.02 -5.22
CA GLU A 201 4.12 -2.52 -6.16
C GLU A 201 2.83 -2.92 -5.44
N ALA A 202 1.69 -2.84 -6.15
CA ALA A 202 0.38 -3.18 -5.61
C ALA A 202 0.32 -4.65 -5.16
N GLY A 203 -0.19 -4.90 -3.96
CA GLY A 203 -0.36 -6.25 -3.41
C GLY A 203 0.94 -6.92 -2.97
N THR A 204 2.04 -6.19 -2.88
CA THR A 204 3.33 -6.67 -2.35
C THR A 204 3.25 -6.86 -0.83
N THR A 205 3.82 -7.94 -0.32
CA THR A 205 3.98 -8.13 1.12
C THR A 205 5.12 -7.28 1.64
N ILE A 206 4.83 -6.37 2.54
CA ILE A 206 5.81 -5.47 3.18
C ILE A 206 6.07 -5.95 4.59
N THR A 207 7.33 -6.20 4.92
CA THR A 207 7.75 -6.54 6.28
C THR A 207 8.54 -5.37 6.87
N ILE A 208 8.09 -4.82 7.99
CA ILE A 208 8.73 -3.71 8.71
C ILE A 208 9.14 -4.21 10.10
N ASP A 209 10.43 -4.36 10.34
CA ASP A 209 10.98 -4.88 11.60
C ASP A 209 10.25 -6.14 12.10
N GLY A 210 9.98 -7.09 11.18
CA GLY A 210 9.33 -8.37 11.46
C GLY A 210 7.79 -8.37 11.41
N ARG A 211 7.14 -7.22 11.24
CA ARG A 211 5.68 -7.14 11.07
C ARG A 211 5.31 -7.09 9.60
N GLN A 212 4.27 -7.82 9.22
CA GLN A 212 3.82 -7.92 7.83
C GLN A 212 2.54 -7.13 7.60
N ILE A 213 2.52 -6.38 6.50
CA ILE A 213 1.37 -5.71 5.93
C ILE A 213 1.38 -5.95 4.41
N VAL A 214 0.32 -5.54 3.73
CA VAL A 214 0.24 -5.62 2.27
C VAL A 214 0.08 -4.20 1.73
N SER A 215 0.82 -3.87 0.66
CA SER A 215 0.68 -2.60 -0.03
C SER A 215 -0.72 -2.48 -0.67
N ALA A 216 -1.27 -1.28 -0.68
CA ALA A 216 -2.57 -0.97 -1.27
C ALA A 216 -2.55 -1.12 -2.81
N GLN A 217 -3.70 -0.96 -3.46
CA GLN A 217 -3.81 -1.06 -4.92
C GLN A 217 -3.04 0.04 -5.67
N ASP A 218 -2.81 1.18 -5.02
CA ASP A 218 -1.97 2.28 -5.52
C ASP A 218 -0.48 2.10 -5.15
N GLY A 219 -0.14 0.99 -4.53
CA GLY A 219 1.22 0.67 -4.06
C GLY A 219 1.60 1.31 -2.73
N SER A 220 0.76 2.15 -2.13
CA SER A 220 1.08 2.80 -0.86
C SER A 220 1.02 1.83 0.32
N PHE A 221 1.83 2.11 1.34
CA PHE A 221 1.74 1.43 2.63
C PHE A 221 2.05 2.37 3.80
N THR A 222 1.43 2.09 4.93
CA THR A 222 1.68 2.82 6.18
C THR A 222 1.63 1.85 7.35
N ASP A 223 2.60 1.96 8.25
CA ASP A 223 2.63 1.20 9.49
C ASP A 223 3.15 2.05 10.66
N ARG A 224 2.85 1.63 11.88
CA ARG A 224 3.26 2.31 13.11
C ARG A 224 3.83 1.30 14.10
N PHE A 225 4.94 1.66 14.71
CA PHE A 225 5.53 0.84 15.77
C PHE A 225 6.10 1.70 16.88
N THR A 226 6.32 1.06 18.03
CA THR A 226 6.94 1.69 19.19
C THR A 226 8.44 1.46 19.15
N ALA A 227 9.21 2.54 19.25
CA ALA A 227 10.66 2.50 19.31
C ALA A 227 11.16 3.16 20.60
N THR A 228 12.28 2.68 21.13
CA THR A 228 12.96 3.28 22.26
C THR A 228 13.78 4.49 21.82
N PRO A 229 13.92 5.54 22.66
CA PRO A 229 14.80 6.66 22.36
C PRO A 229 16.24 6.22 22.09
N GLY A 230 16.86 6.82 21.08
CA GLY A 230 18.23 6.53 20.65
C GLY A 230 18.33 6.33 19.15
N ALA A 231 19.51 5.93 18.68
CA ALA A 231 19.75 5.57 17.29
C ALA A 231 19.04 4.23 16.97
N ALA A 232 18.34 4.18 15.85
CA ALA A 232 17.61 3.01 15.38
C ALA A 232 17.75 2.88 13.86
N THR A 233 17.55 1.68 13.33
CA THR A 233 17.51 1.45 11.88
C THR A 233 16.20 0.73 11.55
N ILE A 234 15.38 1.35 10.74
CA ILE A 234 14.16 0.74 10.21
C ILE A 234 14.55 -0.15 9.03
N THR A 235 14.21 -1.43 9.10
CA THR A 235 14.41 -2.37 8.00
C THR A 235 13.06 -2.68 7.36
N VAL A 236 12.91 -2.36 6.09
CA VAL A 236 11.71 -2.65 5.29
C VAL A 236 12.08 -3.61 4.18
N VAL A 237 11.34 -4.73 4.09
CA VAL A 237 11.49 -5.72 3.03
C VAL A 237 10.18 -5.79 2.27
N ALA A 238 10.23 -5.60 0.97
CA ALA A 238 9.10 -5.83 0.05
C ALA A 238 9.30 -7.18 -0.63
N ARG A 239 8.25 -8.02 -0.64
CA ARG A 239 8.26 -9.32 -1.29
C ARG A 239 7.05 -9.48 -2.19
N ASP A 240 7.29 -9.80 -3.47
CA ASP A 240 6.25 -10.04 -4.47
C ASP A 240 5.65 -11.47 -4.38
N ARG A 241 4.74 -11.78 -5.30
CA ARG A 241 4.10 -13.10 -5.38
C ARG A 241 5.04 -14.20 -5.86
N ALA A 242 6.08 -13.87 -6.64
CA ALA A 242 7.09 -14.82 -7.10
C ALA A 242 8.15 -15.11 -6.03
N GLY A 243 8.18 -14.30 -4.95
CA GLY A 243 9.13 -14.39 -3.86
C GLY A 243 10.41 -13.58 -4.05
N ASN A 244 10.45 -12.66 -5.04
CA ASN A 244 11.55 -11.72 -5.14
C ASN A 244 11.48 -10.67 -4.03
N GLU A 245 12.64 -10.17 -3.58
CA GLU A 245 12.71 -9.28 -2.42
C GLU A 245 13.55 -8.03 -2.70
N THR A 246 13.07 -6.90 -2.21
CA THR A 246 13.81 -5.65 -2.12
C THR A 246 13.88 -5.22 -0.67
N THR A 247 15.06 -4.82 -0.19
CA THR A 247 15.27 -4.36 1.18
C THR A 247 15.77 -2.92 1.21
N VAL A 248 15.13 -2.11 2.04
CA VAL A 248 15.55 -0.73 2.34
C VAL A 248 15.84 -0.63 3.84
N LYS A 249 16.99 -0.05 4.21
CA LYS A 249 17.40 0.23 5.58
C LYS A 249 17.51 1.74 5.76
N THR A 250 16.77 2.30 6.73
CA THR A 250 16.73 3.72 7.00
C THR A 250 17.17 4.00 8.43
N PRO A 251 18.35 4.58 8.65
CA PRO A 251 18.79 5.00 9.97
C PRO A 251 17.98 6.21 10.43
N ILE A 252 17.57 6.24 11.70
CA ILE A 252 16.84 7.33 12.35
C ILE A 252 17.38 7.57 13.76
N THR A 253 17.01 8.70 14.37
CA THR A 253 17.19 8.94 15.80
C THR A 253 15.83 9.14 16.44
N VAL A 254 15.46 8.29 17.39
CA VAL A 254 14.22 8.44 18.16
C VAL A 254 14.51 9.32 19.36
N VAL A 255 13.79 10.45 19.48
CA VAL A 255 13.91 11.42 20.56
C VAL A 255 12.77 11.19 21.54
N ALA A 256 13.06 11.14 22.83
CA ALA A 256 12.02 11.04 23.85
C ALA A 256 11.07 12.25 23.75
N PRO A 257 9.75 12.06 23.90
CA PRO A 257 8.84 13.19 23.97
C PRO A 257 9.17 14.06 25.16
N THR A 258 9.26 15.37 24.94
CA THR A 258 9.42 16.31 26.07
C THR A 258 8.15 16.26 26.89
N GLN A 259 8.24 15.77 28.12
CA GLN A 259 7.11 15.82 29.06
C GLN A 259 6.90 17.28 29.48
N THR A 260 5.84 17.89 29.00
CA THR A 260 5.35 19.16 29.56
C THR A 260 4.72 18.82 30.92
N VAL A 261 5.45 19.15 31.99
CA VAL A 261 4.92 19.01 33.33
C VAL A 261 3.84 20.07 33.52
N PRO A 262 2.59 19.70 33.86
CA PRO A 262 1.55 20.68 34.06
C PRO A 262 1.91 21.59 35.24
N LEU A 263 1.87 22.90 34.98
CA LEU A 263 2.08 23.92 36.00
C LEU A 263 0.75 24.27 36.65
N THR A 264 0.80 24.58 37.97
CA THR A 264 -0.31 25.17 38.70
C THR A 264 0.14 26.55 39.20
N VAL A 265 -0.66 27.57 38.94
CA VAL A 265 -0.42 28.94 39.42
C VAL A 265 -1.47 29.32 40.43
N THR A 266 -1.03 29.64 41.66
CA THR A 266 -1.89 30.15 42.71
C THR A 266 -1.56 31.61 42.95
N VAL A 267 -2.58 32.47 43.03
CA VAL A 267 -2.43 33.91 43.29
C VAL A 267 -3.14 34.24 44.57
N ILE A 268 -2.41 34.87 45.51
CA ILE A 268 -2.91 35.35 46.81
C ILE A 268 -2.64 36.86 46.86
N LEU A 269 -3.68 37.65 47.19
CA LEU A 269 -3.56 39.07 47.41
C LEU A 269 -3.43 39.37 48.89
N ASP A 270 -2.56 40.33 49.27
CA ASP A 270 -2.45 40.79 50.65
C ASP A 270 -3.73 41.48 51.15
N PHE A 271 -4.49 42.05 50.20
CA PHE A 271 -5.81 42.66 50.45
C PHE A 271 -6.77 42.22 49.30
N VAL A 272 -7.95 41.76 49.69
CA VAL A 272 -9.02 41.38 48.73
C VAL A 272 -10.06 42.50 48.55
N LYS A 273 -10.10 43.47 49.48
CA LYS A 273 -10.93 44.67 49.41
C LYS A 273 -10.14 45.90 49.81
N VAL A 274 -10.13 46.88 48.93
CA VAL A 274 -9.29 48.07 49.08
C VAL A 274 -10.00 49.31 48.59
N THR A 275 -9.50 50.50 49.00
CA THR A 275 -9.89 51.78 48.37
C THR A 275 -9.19 52.00 47.01
N PRO A 276 -9.75 52.81 46.12
CA PRO A 276 -9.12 53.15 44.84
C PRO A 276 -7.64 53.59 45.02
N SER A 277 -6.81 53.15 44.09
CA SER A 277 -5.37 53.45 44.04
C SER A 277 -4.53 52.92 45.20
N LYS A 278 -5.07 52.14 46.10
CA LYS A 278 -4.32 51.47 47.16
C LYS A 278 -3.33 50.48 46.52
N VAL A 279 -2.11 50.46 47.03
CA VAL A 279 -1.13 49.43 46.61
C VAL A 279 -1.50 48.09 47.18
N VAL A 280 -1.54 47.05 46.34
CA VAL A 280 -1.82 45.67 46.63
C VAL A 280 -0.65 44.85 46.16
N THR A 281 -0.28 43.82 46.92
CA THR A 281 0.76 42.88 46.53
C THR A 281 0.15 41.53 46.21
N ALA A 282 0.39 41.02 45.01
CA ALA A 282 0.07 39.63 44.65
C ALA A 282 1.26 38.75 44.92
N GLN A 283 1.04 37.76 45.79
CA GLN A 283 1.95 36.68 46.03
C GLN A 283 1.54 35.54 45.06
N ILE A 284 2.49 35.04 44.28
CA ILE A 284 2.28 34.08 43.21
C ILE A 284 3.08 32.86 43.56
N PHE A 285 2.41 31.71 43.51
CA PHE A 285 3.03 30.39 43.72
C PHE A 285 2.87 29.56 42.46
N VAL A 286 4.00 29.06 41.95
CA VAL A 286 4.00 28.17 40.80
C VAL A 286 4.55 26.83 41.22
N THR A 287 3.79 25.78 40.94
CA THR A 287 4.19 24.41 41.20
C THR A 287 4.13 23.57 39.92
N ALA A 288 5.00 22.57 39.84
CA ALA A 288 5.03 21.54 38.81
C ALA A 288 4.85 20.20 39.49
N ASN A 289 3.80 19.44 39.23
CA ASN A 289 3.45 18.21 39.92
C ASN A 289 3.42 18.40 41.45
N GLY A 290 2.90 19.53 41.95
CA GLY A 290 2.83 19.84 43.37
C GLY A 290 4.16 20.27 44.01
N GLN A 291 5.28 20.27 43.31
CA GLN A 291 6.58 20.73 43.79
C GLN A 291 6.83 22.19 43.33
N PRO A 292 7.50 23.03 44.16
CA PRO A 292 7.85 24.39 43.81
C PRO A 292 8.61 24.46 42.46
N LYS A 293 8.17 25.34 41.54
CA LYS A 293 8.84 25.58 40.27
C LYS A 293 9.65 26.88 40.33
N ALA A 294 10.96 26.75 40.43
CA ALA A 294 11.88 27.90 40.37
C ALA A 294 12.08 28.42 38.94
N ASP A 295 12.47 29.67 38.85
CA ASP A 295 12.84 30.37 37.58
C ASP A 295 11.74 30.42 36.52
N GLU A 296 10.47 30.21 36.90
CA GLU A 296 9.32 30.33 36.02
C GLU A 296 8.96 31.83 35.87
N GLN A 297 8.88 32.33 34.64
CA GLN A 297 8.44 33.70 34.38
C GLN A 297 6.91 33.79 34.51
N VAL A 298 6.44 34.71 35.35
CA VAL A 298 5.02 35.02 35.55
C VAL A 298 4.73 36.43 35.17
N THR A 299 3.60 36.65 34.49
CA THR A 299 3.12 37.98 34.11
C THR A 299 1.77 38.23 34.76
N LEU A 300 1.65 39.35 35.46
CA LEU A 300 0.43 39.77 36.15
C LEU A 300 -0.31 40.82 35.34
N SER A 301 -1.62 40.62 35.21
CA SER A 301 -2.54 41.59 34.63
C SER A 301 -3.72 41.85 35.54
N VAL A 302 -4.20 43.09 35.56
CA VAL A 302 -5.42 43.53 36.27
C VAL A 302 -6.44 43.98 35.25
N GLY A 303 -7.55 43.25 35.14
CA GLY A 303 -8.47 43.41 34.03
C GLY A 303 -7.74 43.14 32.68
N VAL A 304 -7.70 44.12 31.80
CA VAL A 304 -7.03 44.02 30.50
C VAL A 304 -5.61 44.64 30.51
N ILE A 305 -5.16 45.15 31.64
CA ILE A 305 -3.87 45.91 31.74
C ILE A 305 -2.79 44.96 32.30
N THR A 306 -1.72 44.78 31.54
CA THR A 306 -0.51 44.09 32.05
C THR A 306 0.26 45.01 32.97
N ILE A 307 0.50 44.57 34.19
CA ILE A 307 1.20 45.34 35.24
C ILE A 307 2.69 45.09 35.17
N GLY A 308 3.12 43.85 35.08
CA GLY A 308 4.54 43.50 35.06
C GLY A 308 4.79 42.02 35.12
N SER A 309 6.06 41.65 35.13
CA SER A 309 6.52 40.26 35.17
C SER A 309 7.56 40.09 36.29
N ALA A 310 7.62 38.87 36.83
CA ALA A 310 8.64 38.45 37.79
C ALA A 310 9.04 36.99 37.51
N ARG A 311 10.17 36.54 38.10
CA ARG A 311 10.55 35.15 38.10
C ARG A 311 10.36 34.56 39.51
N THR A 312 9.94 33.29 39.54
CA THR A 312 9.80 32.56 40.79
C THR A 312 11.18 32.21 41.36
N ASN A 313 11.29 32.32 42.69
CA ASN A 313 12.48 31.90 43.44
C ASN A 313 12.55 30.35 43.60
N SER A 314 13.51 29.85 44.40
CA SER A 314 13.69 28.44 44.67
C SER A 314 12.49 27.78 45.41
N ALA A 315 11.65 28.59 46.09
CA ALA A 315 10.41 28.11 46.68
C ALA A 315 9.19 28.21 45.74
N GLY A 316 9.39 28.48 44.44
CA GLY A 316 8.33 28.66 43.48
C GLY A 316 7.52 29.96 43.63
N MET A 317 8.03 30.94 44.36
CA MET A 317 7.32 32.16 44.74
C MET A 317 7.81 33.36 43.92
N ALA A 318 6.88 34.20 43.50
CA ALA A 318 7.12 35.54 42.98
C ALA A 318 6.17 36.56 43.66
N SER A 319 6.53 37.82 43.65
CA SER A 319 5.72 38.90 44.23
C SER A 319 5.69 40.09 43.25
N ILE A 320 4.48 40.57 43.01
CA ILE A 320 4.28 41.75 42.10
C ILE A 320 3.31 42.70 42.81
N GLY A 321 3.79 43.94 43.09
CA GLY A 321 2.97 45.05 43.62
C GLY A 321 2.28 45.80 42.50
N PHE A 322 1.04 46.23 42.72
CA PHE A 322 0.28 47.03 41.77
C PHE A 322 -0.68 47.99 42.48
N ALA A 323 -1.06 49.06 41.85
CA ALA A 323 -2.11 49.96 42.36
C ALA A 323 -3.49 49.42 42.00
N ALA A 324 -4.41 49.39 42.93
CA ALA A 324 -5.81 49.07 42.68
C ALA A 324 -6.41 50.01 41.62
N PRO A 325 -7.33 49.54 40.77
CA PRO A 325 -8.04 50.38 39.83
C PRO A 325 -8.67 51.61 40.47
N PRO A 326 -8.75 52.74 39.74
CA PRO A 326 -9.29 53.98 40.28
C PRO A 326 -10.83 53.94 40.48
N ASN A 327 -11.49 53.03 39.74
CA ASN A 327 -12.95 52.87 39.79
C ASN A 327 -13.36 51.79 40.77
N GLU A 328 -14.49 52.02 41.46
CA GLU A 328 -15.11 51.00 42.32
C GLU A 328 -15.62 49.83 41.51
N GLY A 329 -15.52 48.63 42.05
CA GLY A 329 -15.98 47.37 41.46
C GLY A 329 -14.99 46.26 41.63
N ASP A 330 -15.33 45.10 41.08
CA ASP A 330 -14.47 43.89 41.09
C ASP A 330 -13.50 43.92 39.91
N ALA A 331 -12.21 43.76 40.20
CA ALA A 331 -11.13 43.62 39.21
C ALA A 331 -10.54 42.20 39.26
N ALA A 332 -10.49 41.52 38.12
CA ALA A 332 -9.80 40.27 37.99
C ALA A 332 -8.27 40.49 37.94
N VAL A 333 -7.58 39.86 38.88
CA VAL A 333 -6.12 39.76 38.90
C VAL A 333 -5.75 38.41 38.28
N VAL A 334 -5.11 38.42 37.13
CA VAL A 334 -4.73 37.22 36.36
C VAL A 334 -3.22 37.12 36.28
N VAL A 335 -2.69 35.97 36.58
CA VAL A 335 -1.26 35.68 36.41
C VAL A 335 -1.11 34.56 35.39
N LEU A 336 -0.28 34.81 34.39
CA LEU A 336 0.07 33.83 33.36
C LEU A 336 1.54 33.43 33.54
N ALA A 337 1.80 32.13 33.65
CA ALA A 337 3.14 31.54 33.64
C ALA A 337 3.59 31.32 32.20
N SER A 338 4.90 31.37 31.92
CA SER A 338 5.46 31.13 30.57
C SER A 338 5.16 29.73 30.04
N GLY A 339 4.97 28.75 30.92
CA GLY A 339 4.49 27.40 30.57
C GLY A 339 2.99 27.31 30.25
N GLY A 340 2.26 28.42 30.11
CA GLY A 340 0.87 28.48 29.67
C GLY A 340 -0.18 28.33 30.79
N ALA A 341 0.21 28.02 32.01
CA ALA A 341 -0.70 27.94 33.17
C ALA A 341 -1.11 29.32 33.66
N SER A 342 -2.33 29.45 34.16
CA SER A 342 -2.83 30.72 34.72
C SER A 342 -3.48 30.54 36.07
N GLY A 343 -3.33 31.56 36.93
CA GLY A 343 -4.01 31.70 38.22
C GLY A 343 -4.84 32.96 38.24
N ARG A 344 -5.88 33.02 39.07
CA ARG A 344 -6.80 34.15 39.22
C ARG A 344 -7.08 34.49 40.67
N ALA A 345 -7.21 35.74 40.93
CA ALA A 345 -7.78 36.27 42.17
C ALA A 345 -8.72 37.44 41.84
N THR A 346 -9.65 37.73 42.74
CA THR A 346 -10.55 38.88 42.61
C THR A 346 -10.16 39.96 43.64
N LEU A 347 -10.04 41.20 43.20
CA LEU A 347 -9.83 42.39 44.02
C LEU A 347 -11.09 43.24 43.99
N THR A 348 -11.74 43.49 45.12
CA THR A 348 -12.86 44.40 45.19
C THR A 348 -12.34 45.81 45.60
N VAL A 349 -12.67 46.79 44.76
CA VAL A 349 -12.35 48.19 45.03
C VAL A 349 -13.62 48.88 45.52
N ALA A 350 -13.62 49.41 46.71
CA ALA A 350 -14.73 50.12 47.34
C ALA A 350 -14.25 51.27 48.23
N LYS A 351 -15.06 52.29 48.40
CA LYS A 351 -14.78 53.39 49.33
C LYS A 351 -14.88 52.98 50.77
#